data_7c346ebcdb2df9a3d2caa7ff298b2cb0
#
_entry.id   7c346ebcdb2df9a3d2caa7ff298b2cb0
#
_cell.length_a   1.000
_cell.length_b   1.000
_cell.length_c   1.000
_cell.angle_alpha   90.00
_cell.angle_beta   90.00
_cell.angle_gamma   90.00
#
_symmetry.space_group_name_H-M   'P 1'
#
loop_
_entity.id
_entity.type
_entity.pdbx_description
1 polymer ?
#
loop_
_entity_poly.entity_id
_entity_poly.type
_entity_poly.pdbx_seq_one_letter_code
_entity_poly.pdbx_strand_id
1 'polypeptide(L)'
;MIRPLSLIAAALTAAIFFAPAAASGPIPEVTAAVDDVIERYGLPGIAVGVVVDGQVRQIEVRGETAAGSGDPVRSDTLFKVASNTKAMTAALLARQVDAGLLAWDDPVVKHLPDFRMYEDWVTREIQVRDLLIHNSGMGPGAGDLMLWPEPNHFSREDVIAGLAHLKPLWSFRSRYAYDNTLYIVAGEVAAAAGGAPFDQLLRREVFEPLAMHGCRIGEWRVDEAGSVAAPHALRDGSWVARPDGEVVADMPMAAAGGVRCGLDDMLRWVQAWLSPAQSEGWLSSTQREAAWTAHMPMPMGQRMRDWNNSHFSAYGYGWRLTDVDGTAKVSHTGTLSGMYSAVTLLPELDVGFVILLHSNAGQARTVLEQTLAKHFSNPDAGMTVADYANALAVEREAALEAGTAGLPADARAPRAAATAEAMDAWLGHYRDPWFGEVAICAADGGVRFEAAKSPRLSGPVHAAAGRLLVDFDTLGADADAWLEFTRGDGGSARLTMAKVDPEADFSYDYEDLGFIRTGNCP
;
A
#
# COMPACT_ATOMS: atom_id res chain seq x y z
N MET A 1 68.37 62.52 -4.56
CA MET A 1 67.01 62.82 -4.07
C MET A 1 66.15 61.56 -4.35
N ILE A 2 66.01 60.75 -3.31
CA ILE A 2 65.26 59.48 -3.34
C ILE A 2 63.93 59.72 -2.60
N ARG A 3 62.82 59.55 -3.27
CA ARG A 3 61.46 59.60 -2.66
C ARG A 3 61.09 58.25 -2.12
N PRO A 4 60.50 58.12 -0.92
CA PRO A 4 59.99 56.85 -0.41
C PRO A 4 58.61 56.51 -1.01
N LEU A 5 58.42 55.23 -1.44
CA LEU A 5 57.10 54.64 -1.73
C LEU A 5 56.41 54.30 -0.41
N SER A 6 55.18 54.83 -0.25
CA SER A 6 54.27 54.42 0.82
C SER A 6 53.48 53.23 0.40
N LEU A 7 53.61 52.06 1.05
CA LEU A 7 52.74 50.90 0.94
C LEU A 7 51.45 51.14 1.76
N ILE A 8 50.32 51.19 1.10
CA ILE A 8 49.00 51.13 1.74
C ILE A 8 48.61 49.65 1.87
N ALA A 9 48.59 49.15 3.11
CA ALA A 9 48.04 47.83 3.41
C ALA A 9 46.52 47.92 3.51
N ALA A 10 45.81 47.29 2.57
CA ALA A 10 44.36 47.13 2.64
C ALA A 10 44.03 45.93 3.52
N ALA A 11 43.44 46.18 4.70
CA ALA A 11 42.89 45.14 5.55
C ALA A 11 41.55 44.68 5.02
N LEU A 12 41.50 43.44 4.48
CA LEU A 12 40.25 42.73 4.14
C LEU A 12 39.63 42.23 5.47
N THR A 13 38.58 42.85 5.96
CA THR A 13 37.70 42.31 7.00
C THR A 13 36.76 41.29 6.37
N ALA A 14 37.04 40.00 6.57
CA ALA A 14 36.10 38.91 6.24
C ALA A 14 34.93 38.97 7.24
N ALA A 15 33.77 39.37 6.77
CA ALA A 15 32.52 39.22 7.53
C ALA A 15 32.15 37.74 7.57
N ILE A 16 32.34 37.11 8.72
CA ILE A 16 31.84 35.76 8.98
C ILE A 16 30.32 35.91 9.20
N PHE A 17 29.53 35.53 8.20
CA PHE A 17 28.10 35.34 8.39
C PHE A 17 27.91 34.06 9.20
N PHE A 18 27.59 34.18 10.47
CA PHE A 18 27.02 33.10 11.25
C PHE A 18 25.62 32.86 10.69
N ALA A 19 25.40 31.73 9.98
CA ALA A 19 24.06 31.23 9.75
C ALA A 19 23.42 30.98 11.14
N PRO A 20 22.16 31.38 11.36
CA PRO A 20 21.49 31.08 12.61
C PRO A 20 21.49 29.55 12.80
N ALA A 21 21.98 29.10 13.96
CA ALA A 21 21.89 27.71 14.35
C ALA A 21 20.41 27.29 14.26
N ALA A 22 20.13 26.24 13.49
CA ALA A 22 18.77 25.67 13.40
C ALA A 22 18.23 25.45 14.82
N ALA A 23 17.03 25.92 15.08
CA ALA A 23 16.39 25.80 16.40
C ALA A 23 16.42 24.34 16.86
N SER A 24 17.02 24.07 18.01
CA SER A 24 17.32 22.70 18.50
C SER A 24 16.17 22.03 19.28
N GLY A 25 14.94 22.58 19.24
CA GLY A 25 13.76 22.08 19.96
C GLY A 25 12.79 21.30 19.06
N PRO A 26 11.78 20.63 19.63
CA PRO A 26 10.70 20.00 18.87
C PRO A 26 9.96 21.04 18.01
N ILE A 27 9.30 20.57 16.93
CA ILE A 27 8.48 21.38 16.03
C ILE A 27 7.06 21.38 16.60
N PRO A 28 6.58 22.49 17.22
CA PRO A 28 5.30 22.50 17.94
C PRO A 28 4.11 22.15 17.04
N GLU A 29 4.17 22.52 15.77
CA GLU A 29 3.12 22.28 14.78
C GLU A 29 2.97 20.78 14.47
N VAL A 30 4.07 20.03 14.48
CA VAL A 30 4.03 18.56 14.33
C VAL A 30 3.36 17.92 15.54
N THR A 31 3.74 18.33 16.77
CA THR A 31 3.12 17.83 18.01
C THR A 31 1.61 18.15 18.00
N ALA A 32 1.23 19.40 17.71
CA ALA A 32 -0.18 19.80 17.65
C ALA A 32 -0.99 19.02 16.63
N ALA A 33 -0.42 18.76 15.44
CA ALA A 33 -1.09 17.97 14.40
C ALA A 33 -1.28 16.50 14.81
N VAL A 34 -0.30 15.92 15.51
CA VAL A 34 -0.41 14.54 16.05
C VAL A 34 -1.47 14.47 17.16
N ASP A 35 -1.50 15.42 18.07
CA ASP A 35 -2.47 15.44 19.15
C ASP A 35 -3.90 15.67 18.64
N ASP A 36 -4.11 16.60 17.67
CA ASP A 36 -5.43 16.84 17.04
C ASP A 36 -5.94 15.61 16.27
N VAL A 37 -5.07 14.91 15.51
CA VAL A 37 -5.52 13.73 14.77
C VAL A 37 -5.88 12.56 15.68
N ILE A 38 -5.19 12.40 16.80
CA ILE A 38 -5.52 11.37 17.81
C ILE A 38 -6.88 11.66 18.42
N GLU A 39 -7.10 12.89 18.91
CA GLU A 39 -8.36 13.28 19.54
C GLU A 39 -9.53 13.16 18.56
N ARG A 40 -9.36 13.65 17.35
CA ARG A 40 -10.43 13.67 16.33
C ARG A 40 -10.89 12.30 15.88
N TYR A 41 -9.95 11.36 15.69
CA TYR A 41 -10.24 10.02 15.16
C TYR A 41 -10.21 8.92 16.24
N GLY A 42 -9.95 9.28 17.50
CA GLY A 42 -9.90 8.34 18.63
C GLY A 42 -8.87 7.23 18.40
N LEU A 43 -7.70 7.55 17.84
CA LEU A 43 -6.74 6.54 17.40
C LEU A 43 -6.22 5.71 18.58
N PRO A 44 -6.13 4.36 18.46
CA PRO A 44 -5.57 3.51 19.50
C PRO A 44 -4.07 3.71 19.69
N GLY A 45 -3.35 4.07 18.63
CA GLY A 45 -1.94 4.41 18.68
C GLY A 45 -1.39 4.89 17.35
N ILE A 46 -0.30 5.65 17.43
CA ILE A 46 0.36 6.30 16.31
C ILE A 46 1.86 6.45 16.59
N ALA A 47 2.67 6.39 15.53
CA ALA A 47 4.07 6.79 15.55
C ALA A 47 4.35 7.71 14.35
N VAL A 48 4.91 8.90 14.62
CA VAL A 48 5.26 9.92 13.62
C VAL A 48 6.70 10.36 13.84
N GLY A 49 7.49 10.44 12.79
CA GLY A 49 8.86 10.92 12.86
C GLY A 49 9.19 11.86 11.71
N VAL A 50 10.04 12.82 11.99
CA VAL A 50 10.46 13.86 11.05
C VAL A 50 11.99 13.91 10.97
N VAL A 51 12.50 13.92 9.75
CA VAL A 51 13.91 14.15 9.40
C VAL A 51 14.02 15.53 8.76
N VAL A 52 14.98 16.33 9.18
CA VAL A 52 15.34 17.63 8.60
C VAL A 52 16.85 17.68 8.49
N ASP A 53 17.39 18.14 7.37
CA ASP A 53 18.84 18.25 7.12
C ASP A 53 19.59 16.93 7.43
N GLY A 54 18.98 15.80 7.03
CA GLY A 54 19.53 14.45 7.25
C GLY A 54 19.52 13.96 8.71
N GLN A 55 18.96 14.71 9.66
CA GLN A 55 18.90 14.34 11.07
C GLN A 55 17.46 14.08 11.52
N VAL A 56 17.27 13.05 12.37
CA VAL A 56 15.99 12.85 13.05
C VAL A 56 15.72 14.03 13.96
N ARG A 57 14.72 14.82 13.61
CA ARG A 57 14.39 16.08 14.26
C ARG A 57 13.33 15.91 15.34
N GLN A 58 12.38 15.00 15.12
CA GLN A 58 11.28 14.78 16.03
C GLN A 58 10.76 13.34 15.94
N ILE A 59 10.36 12.80 17.08
CA ILE A 59 9.66 11.51 17.22
C ILE A 59 8.46 11.76 18.13
N GLU A 60 7.27 11.43 17.64
CA GLU A 60 6.01 11.46 18.35
C GLU A 60 5.40 10.06 18.37
N VAL A 61 5.26 9.49 19.54
CA VAL A 61 4.58 8.20 19.76
C VAL A 61 3.48 8.35 20.79
N ARG A 62 2.29 7.82 20.51
CA ARG A 62 1.13 7.92 21.41
C ARG A 62 0.34 6.62 21.37
N GLY A 63 -0.40 6.37 22.45
CA GLY A 63 -1.36 5.27 22.56
C GLY A 63 -0.72 3.95 22.93
N GLU A 64 -1.44 2.87 22.68
CA GLU A 64 -1.12 1.50 23.07
C GLU A 64 -0.93 0.61 21.85
N THR A 65 -0.17 -0.47 21.99
CA THR A 65 0.06 -1.45 20.90
C THR A 65 -1.20 -2.23 20.51
N ALA A 66 -2.13 -2.36 21.45
CA ALA A 66 -3.50 -2.81 21.24
C ALA A 66 -4.42 -2.03 22.17
N ALA A 67 -5.58 -1.60 21.70
CA ALA A 67 -6.53 -0.81 22.50
C ALA A 67 -6.88 -1.55 23.79
N GLY A 68 -6.64 -0.90 24.94
CA GLY A 68 -6.90 -1.45 26.28
C GLY A 68 -5.86 -2.44 26.80
N SER A 69 -4.73 -2.62 26.12
CA SER A 69 -3.67 -3.52 26.58
C SER A 69 -2.82 -2.95 27.72
N GLY A 70 -2.70 -1.64 27.82
CA GLY A 70 -1.77 -0.96 28.70
C GLY A 70 -0.32 -0.97 28.21
N ASP A 71 -0.01 -1.63 27.09
CA ASP A 71 1.33 -1.69 26.51
C ASP A 71 1.55 -0.48 25.59
N PRO A 72 2.45 0.46 25.88
CA PRO A 72 2.59 1.67 25.10
C PRO A 72 3.22 1.42 23.73
N VAL A 73 2.81 2.19 22.71
CA VAL A 73 3.54 2.33 21.45
C VAL A 73 4.89 2.97 21.74
N ARG A 74 5.94 2.42 21.12
CA ARG A 74 7.33 2.93 21.17
C ARG A 74 7.85 3.17 19.76
N SER A 75 8.97 3.86 19.63
CA SER A 75 9.58 4.10 18.31
C SER A 75 10.09 2.84 17.62
N ASP A 76 10.37 1.78 18.40
CA ASP A 76 10.75 0.45 17.92
C ASP A 76 9.55 -0.50 17.73
N THR A 77 8.33 -0.10 18.07
CA THR A 77 7.12 -0.92 17.85
C THR A 77 6.93 -1.20 16.37
N LEU A 78 6.77 -2.48 16.01
CA LEU A 78 6.59 -2.90 14.62
C LEU A 78 5.17 -2.63 14.12
N PHE A 79 5.09 -1.96 12.97
CA PHE A 79 3.85 -1.76 12.20
C PHE A 79 3.98 -2.43 10.83
N LYS A 80 2.88 -2.86 10.23
CA LYS A 80 2.83 -3.19 8.81
C LYS A 80 3.04 -1.90 8.01
N VAL A 81 4.15 -1.80 7.28
CA VAL A 81 4.37 -0.63 6.42
C VAL A 81 3.65 -0.76 5.08
N ALA A 82 3.08 -1.94 4.82
CA ALA A 82 2.27 -2.25 3.65
C ALA A 82 2.97 -1.80 2.35
N SER A 83 2.28 -1.11 1.45
CA SER A 83 2.82 -0.74 0.14
C SER A 83 4.05 0.17 0.16
N ASN A 84 4.49 0.70 1.31
CA ASN A 84 5.82 1.30 1.42
C ASN A 84 6.95 0.26 1.18
N THR A 85 6.64 -1.04 1.27
CA THR A 85 7.51 -2.16 0.84
C THR A 85 7.92 -2.05 -0.64
N LYS A 86 7.04 -1.52 -1.50
CA LYS A 86 7.30 -1.42 -2.94
C LYS A 86 8.56 -0.64 -3.29
N ALA A 87 8.80 0.45 -2.58
CA ALA A 87 10.03 1.23 -2.74
C ALA A 87 11.27 0.44 -2.28
N MET A 88 11.13 -0.43 -1.27
CA MET A 88 12.22 -1.28 -0.80
C MET A 88 12.50 -2.42 -1.79
N THR A 89 11.47 -3.00 -2.40
CA THR A 89 11.58 -3.98 -3.48
C THR A 89 12.24 -3.37 -4.72
N ALA A 90 11.85 -2.16 -5.10
CA ALA A 90 12.49 -1.43 -6.20
C ALA A 90 13.96 -1.11 -5.90
N ALA A 91 14.28 -0.73 -4.66
CA ALA A 91 15.67 -0.48 -4.25
C ALA A 91 16.52 -1.75 -4.26
N LEU A 92 15.97 -2.92 -3.88
CA LEU A 92 16.65 -4.21 -4.01
C LEU A 92 17.00 -4.50 -5.48
N LEU A 93 16.04 -4.36 -6.40
CA LEU A 93 16.28 -4.54 -7.83
C LEU A 93 17.31 -3.52 -8.36
N ALA A 94 17.22 -2.27 -7.93
CA ALA A 94 18.18 -1.22 -8.28
C ALA A 94 19.62 -1.58 -7.87
N ARG A 95 19.81 -2.14 -6.68
CA ARG A 95 21.10 -2.65 -6.22
C ARG A 95 21.62 -3.82 -7.07
N GLN A 96 20.71 -4.69 -7.51
CA GLN A 96 21.05 -5.78 -8.43
C GLN A 96 21.44 -5.25 -9.81
N VAL A 97 20.81 -4.17 -10.29
CA VAL A 97 21.24 -3.46 -11.50
C VAL A 97 22.63 -2.87 -11.32
N ASP A 98 22.91 -2.19 -10.21
CA ASP A 98 24.26 -1.68 -9.90
C ASP A 98 25.32 -2.79 -9.85
N ALA A 99 24.94 -3.97 -9.37
CA ALA A 99 25.80 -5.15 -9.33
C ALA A 99 25.92 -5.88 -10.69
N GLY A 100 25.18 -5.47 -11.72
CA GLY A 100 25.18 -6.10 -13.05
C GLY A 100 24.50 -7.48 -13.09
N LEU A 101 23.67 -7.81 -12.09
CA LEU A 101 22.95 -9.09 -12.02
C LEU A 101 21.70 -9.11 -12.92
N LEU A 102 21.11 -7.94 -13.18
CA LEU A 102 19.99 -7.74 -14.11
C LEU A 102 20.04 -6.33 -14.70
N ALA A 103 19.21 -6.08 -15.72
CA ALA A 103 19.00 -4.76 -16.30
C ALA A 103 17.52 -4.40 -16.27
N TRP A 104 17.18 -3.10 -16.17
CA TRP A 104 15.80 -2.62 -16.14
C TRP A 104 15.00 -3.01 -17.39
N ASP A 105 15.65 -3.17 -18.52
CA ASP A 105 15.07 -3.56 -19.81
C ASP A 105 15.17 -5.07 -20.10
N ASP A 106 15.66 -5.88 -19.17
CA ASP A 106 15.61 -7.33 -19.30
C ASP A 106 14.14 -7.79 -19.42
N PRO A 107 13.80 -8.64 -20.40
CA PRO A 107 12.51 -9.31 -20.43
C PRO A 107 12.33 -10.17 -19.17
N VAL A 108 11.13 -10.13 -18.55
CA VAL A 108 10.85 -10.92 -17.35
C VAL A 108 11.12 -12.41 -17.56
N VAL A 109 10.78 -12.95 -18.73
CA VAL A 109 11.00 -14.36 -19.09
C VAL A 109 12.49 -14.77 -19.13
N LYS A 110 13.43 -13.83 -19.14
CA LYS A 110 14.87 -14.10 -18.98
C LYS A 110 15.18 -14.64 -17.60
N HIS A 111 14.49 -14.13 -16.58
CA HIS A 111 14.69 -14.49 -15.19
C HIS A 111 13.69 -15.54 -14.71
N LEU A 112 12.45 -15.50 -15.25
CA LEU A 112 11.34 -16.42 -14.94
C LEU A 112 10.82 -17.04 -16.25
N PRO A 113 11.41 -18.13 -16.78
CA PRO A 113 11.07 -18.69 -18.08
C PRO A 113 9.61 -19.17 -18.22
N ASP A 114 8.97 -19.54 -17.11
CA ASP A 114 7.59 -20.01 -17.07
C ASP A 114 6.55 -18.89 -16.85
N PHE A 115 7.00 -17.65 -16.65
CA PHE A 115 6.13 -16.49 -16.50
C PHE A 115 5.28 -16.25 -17.75
N ARG A 116 3.98 -16.00 -17.55
CA ARG A 116 3.01 -15.72 -18.63
C ARG A 116 2.04 -14.63 -18.20
N MET A 117 1.78 -13.70 -19.11
CA MET A 117 0.64 -12.77 -19.08
C MET A 117 -0.47 -13.32 -19.97
N TYR A 118 -1.68 -12.76 -19.85
CA TYR A 118 -2.84 -13.16 -20.67
C TYR A 118 -2.56 -13.13 -22.19
N GLU A 119 -1.83 -12.11 -22.65
CA GLU A 119 -1.45 -11.97 -24.05
C GLU A 119 0.00 -12.42 -24.26
N ASP A 120 0.22 -13.35 -25.20
CA ASP A 120 1.56 -13.88 -25.51
C ASP A 120 2.58 -12.80 -25.90
N TRP A 121 2.12 -11.73 -26.58
CA TRP A 121 3.03 -10.65 -26.96
C TRP A 121 3.46 -9.83 -25.75
N VAL A 122 2.57 -9.58 -24.78
CA VAL A 122 2.91 -8.91 -23.52
C VAL A 122 3.90 -9.76 -22.74
N THR A 123 3.70 -11.08 -22.67
CA THR A 123 4.65 -12.01 -22.05
C THR A 123 6.07 -11.86 -22.57
N ARG A 124 6.24 -11.64 -23.88
CA ARG A 124 7.57 -11.44 -24.49
C ARG A 124 8.16 -10.06 -24.30
N GLU A 125 7.31 -9.04 -24.18
CA GLU A 125 7.72 -7.62 -24.22
C GLU A 125 7.84 -6.99 -22.83
N ILE A 126 7.21 -7.58 -21.81
CA ILE A 126 7.24 -7.04 -20.45
C ILE A 126 8.65 -7.15 -19.86
N GLN A 127 9.14 -6.03 -19.33
CA GLN A 127 10.48 -5.88 -18.80
C GLN A 127 10.46 -5.72 -17.28
N VAL A 128 11.59 -5.91 -16.63
CA VAL A 128 11.72 -5.76 -15.16
C VAL A 128 11.16 -4.41 -14.67
N ARG A 129 11.46 -3.32 -15.39
CA ARG A 129 10.93 -1.98 -15.05
C ARG A 129 9.39 -1.89 -15.09
N ASP A 130 8.74 -2.62 -16.00
CA ASP A 130 7.27 -2.60 -16.13
C ASP A 130 6.58 -3.20 -14.90
N LEU A 131 7.24 -4.11 -14.18
CA LEU A 131 6.74 -4.72 -12.95
C LEU A 131 6.55 -3.69 -11.82
N LEU A 132 7.23 -2.54 -11.90
CA LEU A 132 7.30 -1.56 -10.82
C LEU A 132 6.41 -0.33 -11.03
N ILE A 133 5.86 -0.11 -12.22
CA ILE A 133 5.26 1.18 -12.59
C ILE A 133 3.76 1.13 -12.91
N HIS A 134 3.10 -0.01 -12.64
CA HIS A 134 1.64 -0.14 -12.76
C HIS A 134 1.09 0.15 -14.17
N ASN A 135 1.74 -0.39 -15.19
CA ASN A 135 1.39 -0.17 -16.61
C ASN A 135 0.99 -1.44 -17.36
N SER A 136 0.63 -2.49 -16.63
CA SER A 136 0.34 -3.83 -17.15
C SER A 136 -0.81 -3.89 -18.16
N GLY A 137 -1.74 -2.96 -18.10
CA GLY A 137 -3.01 -3.01 -18.84
C GLY A 137 -4.13 -3.75 -18.11
N MET A 138 -3.83 -4.45 -17.01
CA MET A 138 -4.83 -5.05 -16.12
C MET A 138 -5.63 -3.96 -15.38
N GLY A 139 -6.77 -4.34 -14.80
CA GLY A 139 -7.54 -3.48 -13.90
C GLY A 139 -6.80 -3.18 -12.59
N PRO A 140 -7.18 -2.10 -11.85
CA PRO A 140 -6.64 -1.86 -10.53
C PRO A 140 -6.93 -3.03 -9.59
N GLY A 141 -5.90 -3.57 -8.93
CA GLY A 141 -6.04 -4.70 -8.01
C GLY A 141 -6.28 -6.05 -8.65
N ALA A 142 -6.10 -6.18 -9.97
CA ALA A 142 -6.31 -7.45 -10.65
C ALA A 142 -5.52 -8.60 -10.02
N GLY A 143 -6.22 -9.66 -9.59
CA GLY A 143 -5.66 -10.82 -8.89
C GLY A 143 -5.47 -10.62 -7.38
N ASP A 144 -5.81 -9.48 -6.81
CA ASP A 144 -5.63 -9.20 -5.39
C ASP A 144 -6.44 -10.12 -4.47
N LEU A 145 -7.52 -10.76 -4.94
CA LEU A 145 -8.23 -11.80 -4.19
C LEU A 145 -7.39 -13.06 -3.91
N MET A 146 -6.25 -13.25 -4.58
CA MET A 146 -5.25 -14.26 -4.21
C MET A 146 -4.36 -13.80 -3.05
N LEU A 147 -4.37 -12.51 -2.72
CA LEU A 147 -3.56 -11.90 -1.67
C LEU A 147 -4.37 -11.61 -0.40
N TRP A 148 -5.65 -11.22 -0.56
CA TRP A 148 -6.58 -10.84 0.51
C TRP A 148 -7.94 -11.52 0.36
N PRO A 149 -8.67 -11.67 1.48
CA PRO A 149 -8.29 -11.45 2.87
C PRO A 149 -7.32 -12.50 3.39
N GLU A 150 -6.49 -12.12 4.36
CA GLU A 150 -5.59 -13.04 5.06
C GLU A 150 -6.26 -13.64 6.30
N PRO A 151 -5.91 -14.91 6.67
CA PRO A 151 -5.06 -15.87 5.95
C PRO A 151 -5.75 -16.50 4.75
N ASN A 152 -4.98 -16.84 3.73
CA ASN A 152 -5.41 -17.63 2.59
C ASN A 152 -4.36 -18.69 2.24
N HIS A 153 -4.64 -19.53 1.25
CA HIS A 153 -3.82 -20.69 0.86
C HIS A 153 -3.23 -20.56 -0.54
N PHE A 154 -3.15 -19.34 -1.07
CA PHE A 154 -2.46 -19.08 -2.33
C PHE A 154 -0.95 -19.03 -2.10
N SER A 155 -0.19 -19.61 -3.01
CA SER A 155 1.26 -19.48 -3.06
C SER A 155 1.67 -18.37 -4.05
N ARG A 156 2.97 -17.98 -4.04
CA ARG A 156 3.51 -17.06 -5.06
C ARG A 156 3.39 -17.63 -6.47
N GLU A 157 3.58 -18.95 -6.59
CA GLU A 157 3.42 -19.68 -7.84
C GLU A 157 1.97 -19.61 -8.35
N ASP A 158 0.98 -19.72 -7.46
CA ASP A 158 -0.43 -19.54 -7.82
C ASP A 158 -0.70 -18.13 -8.36
N VAL A 159 -0.16 -17.10 -7.69
CA VAL A 159 -0.33 -15.69 -8.11
C VAL A 159 0.30 -15.47 -9.50
N ILE A 160 1.52 -15.95 -9.71
CA ILE A 160 2.23 -15.79 -10.98
C ILE A 160 1.51 -16.57 -12.10
N ALA A 161 1.06 -17.79 -11.84
CA ALA A 161 0.29 -18.58 -12.79
C ALA A 161 -1.06 -17.94 -13.12
N GLY A 162 -1.68 -17.29 -12.14
CA GLY A 162 -2.95 -16.57 -12.29
C GLY A 162 -2.89 -15.44 -13.33
N LEU A 163 -1.74 -14.78 -13.49
CA LEU A 163 -1.56 -13.68 -14.44
C LEU A 163 -1.86 -14.06 -15.90
N ALA A 164 -1.66 -15.31 -16.26
CA ALA A 164 -2.02 -15.83 -17.59
C ALA A 164 -3.53 -15.82 -17.86
N HIS A 165 -4.36 -15.67 -16.84
CA HIS A 165 -5.80 -15.71 -16.90
C HIS A 165 -6.48 -14.36 -16.61
N LEU A 166 -5.74 -13.39 -16.07
CA LEU A 166 -6.22 -12.04 -15.77
C LEU A 166 -6.28 -11.21 -17.05
N LYS A 167 -7.50 -10.99 -17.53
CA LYS A 167 -7.75 -10.33 -18.80
C LYS A 167 -7.48 -8.83 -18.70
N PRO A 168 -6.67 -8.24 -19.61
CA PRO A 168 -6.41 -6.80 -19.58
C PRO A 168 -7.68 -6.00 -19.92
N LEU A 169 -7.87 -4.87 -19.25
CA LEU A 169 -8.88 -3.86 -19.56
C LEU A 169 -8.39 -2.86 -20.59
N TRP A 170 -7.07 -2.67 -20.68
CA TRP A 170 -6.43 -1.71 -21.58
C TRP A 170 -5.19 -2.32 -22.23
N SER A 171 -4.67 -1.65 -23.25
CA SER A 171 -3.41 -2.06 -23.87
C SER A 171 -2.25 -1.88 -22.89
N PHE A 172 -1.31 -2.81 -22.92
CA PHE A 172 -0.06 -2.78 -22.17
C PHE A 172 0.64 -1.42 -22.35
N ARG A 173 1.19 -0.85 -21.29
CA ARG A 173 1.86 0.45 -21.21
C ARG A 173 1.00 1.69 -21.57
N SER A 174 -0.33 1.54 -21.69
CA SER A 174 -1.18 2.66 -22.15
C SER A 174 -1.65 3.58 -21.04
N ARG A 175 -1.74 3.08 -19.81
CA ARG A 175 -2.20 3.88 -18.66
C ARG A 175 -1.80 3.25 -17.32
N TYR A 176 -1.84 4.08 -16.30
CA TYR A 176 -1.65 3.67 -14.92
C TYR A 176 -2.86 2.90 -14.39
N ALA A 177 -2.61 1.73 -13.82
CA ALA A 177 -3.57 0.96 -13.04
C ALA A 177 -2.81 0.21 -11.93
N TYR A 178 -3.03 0.60 -10.68
CA TYR A 178 -2.29 0.04 -9.55
C TYR A 178 -2.52 -1.47 -9.43
N ASP A 179 -1.46 -2.25 -9.46
CA ASP A 179 -1.50 -3.69 -9.23
C ASP A 179 -0.44 -4.13 -8.21
N ASN A 180 -0.79 -5.12 -7.38
CA ASN A 180 0.11 -5.70 -6.41
C ASN A 180 0.81 -6.95 -6.96
N THR A 181 0.16 -7.66 -7.86
CA THR A 181 0.61 -8.96 -8.36
C THR A 181 1.93 -8.87 -9.13
N LEU A 182 2.17 -7.79 -9.90
CA LEU A 182 3.46 -7.61 -10.58
C LEU A 182 4.63 -7.30 -9.63
N TYR A 183 4.37 -6.74 -8.45
CA TYR A 183 5.42 -6.63 -7.42
C TYR A 183 5.81 -7.98 -6.84
N ILE A 184 4.90 -8.96 -6.82
CA ILE A 184 5.24 -10.34 -6.44
C ILE A 184 6.17 -10.95 -7.49
N VAL A 185 5.86 -10.76 -8.77
CA VAL A 185 6.76 -11.13 -9.88
C VAL A 185 8.12 -10.45 -9.75
N ALA A 186 8.14 -9.15 -9.39
CA ALA A 186 9.39 -8.40 -9.16
C ALA A 186 10.23 -9.01 -8.03
N GLY A 187 9.58 -9.48 -6.96
CA GLY A 187 10.26 -10.20 -5.87
C GLY A 187 10.89 -11.52 -6.34
N GLU A 188 10.18 -12.29 -7.16
CA GLU A 188 10.72 -13.55 -7.71
C GLU A 188 11.82 -13.31 -8.76
N VAL A 189 11.71 -12.23 -9.57
CA VAL A 189 12.81 -11.78 -10.45
C VAL A 189 14.04 -11.43 -9.62
N ALA A 190 13.87 -10.71 -8.51
CA ALA A 190 14.98 -10.37 -7.61
C ALA A 190 15.60 -11.63 -7.00
N ALA A 191 14.77 -12.62 -6.59
CA ALA A 191 15.24 -13.89 -6.06
C ALA A 191 16.03 -14.70 -7.10
N ALA A 192 15.53 -14.79 -8.33
CA ALA A 192 16.20 -15.49 -9.43
C ALA A 192 17.55 -14.84 -9.80
N ALA A 193 17.59 -13.51 -9.91
CA ALA A 193 18.82 -12.77 -10.23
C ALA A 193 19.84 -12.80 -9.09
N GLY A 194 19.38 -12.70 -7.83
CA GLY A 194 20.24 -12.66 -6.64
C GLY A 194 20.63 -14.01 -6.06
N GLY A 195 20.04 -15.12 -6.56
CA GLY A 195 20.35 -16.49 -6.17
C GLY A 195 19.99 -16.85 -4.71
N ALA A 196 19.00 -16.13 -4.12
CA ALA A 196 18.51 -16.39 -2.77
C ALA A 196 17.04 -15.94 -2.64
N PRO A 197 16.28 -16.42 -1.63
CA PRO A 197 14.93 -15.97 -1.37
C PRO A 197 14.82 -14.45 -1.20
N PHE A 198 13.71 -13.89 -1.65
CA PHE A 198 13.45 -12.43 -1.64
C PHE A 198 13.66 -11.80 -0.26
N ASP A 199 13.14 -12.43 0.80
CA ASP A 199 13.25 -11.93 2.17
C ASP A 199 14.70 -11.84 2.64
N GLN A 200 15.54 -12.84 2.30
CA GLN A 200 16.96 -12.84 2.62
C GLN A 200 17.71 -11.76 1.84
N LEU A 201 17.37 -11.57 0.56
CA LEU A 201 17.95 -10.53 -0.27
C LEU A 201 17.60 -9.14 0.24
N LEU A 202 16.33 -8.91 0.61
CA LEU A 202 15.89 -7.63 1.12
C LEU A 202 16.59 -7.28 2.45
N ARG A 203 16.76 -8.26 3.34
CA ARG A 203 17.53 -8.09 4.58
C ARG A 203 18.98 -7.72 4.29
N ARG A 204 19.66 -8.50 3.47
CA ARG A 204 21.10 -8.33 3.16
C ARG A 204 21.41 -7.06 2.39
N GLU A 205 20.56 -6.71 1.42
CA GLU A 205 20.84 -5.63 0.46
C GLU A 205 20.21 -4.29 0.85
N VAL A 206 19.16 -4.30 1.69
CA VAL A 206 18.45 -3.07 2.08
C VAL A 206 18.53 -2.85 3.59
N PHE A 207 18.07 -3.81 4.42
CA PHE A 207 17.95 -3.55 5.86
C PHE A 207 19.31 -3.46 6.55
N GLU A 208 20.21 -4.40 6.33
CA GLU A 208 21.52 -4.43 6.98
C GLU A 208 22.39 -3.21 6.64
N PRO A 209 22.56 -2.83 5.35
CA PRO A 209 23.36 -1.66 4.99
C PRO A 209 22.81 -0.33 5.54
N LEU A 210 21.50 -0.25 5.76
CA LEU A 210 20.82 0.92 6.31
C LEU A 210 20.61 0.84 7.82
N ALA A 211 21.16 -0.19 8.48
CA ALA A 211 20.99 -0.46 9.92
C ALA A 211 19.52 -0.56 10.36
N MET A 212 18.61 -1.03 9.49
CA MET A 212 17.18 -1.24 9.76
C MET A 212 16.96 -2.63 10.40
N HIS A 213 17.62 -2.86 11.54
CA HIS A 213 17.71 -4.21 12.15
C HIS A 213 16.40 -4.68 12.80
N GLY A 214 15.50 -3.75 13.14
CA GLY A 214 14.17 -4.05 13.68
C GLY A 214 13.19 -4.55 12.64
N CYS A 215 13.38 -4.23 11.34
CA CYS A 215 12.44 -4.62 10.29
C CYS A 215 12.33 -6.14 10.13
N ARG A 216 11.13 -6.60 9.80
CA ARG A 216 10.79 -8.02 9.59
C ARG A 216 10.15 -8.23 8.22
N ILE A 217 10.48 -9.37 7.60
CA ILE A 217 9.90 -9.87 6.35
C ILE A 217 10.05 -11.39 6.30
N GLY A 218 9.16 -12.08 5.56
CA GLY A 218 9.08 -13.54 5.58
C GLY A 218 8.47 -14.05 6.88
N GLU A 219 8.73 -15.31 7.24
CA GLU A 219 8.25 -15.91 8.49
C GLU A 219 9.08 -15.44 9.69
N TRP A 220 8.40 -15.10 10.80
CA TRP A 220 9.03 -14.72 12.07
C TRP A 220 8.08 -14.91 13.25
N ARG A 221 8.64 -15.00 14.47
CA ARG A 221 7.85 -15.16 15.70
C ARG A 221 7.62 -13.80 16.38
N VAL A 222 6.39 -13.59 16.85
CA VAL A 222 5.99 -12.32 17.49
C VAL A 222 6.74 -12.10 18.81
N ASP A 223 7.00 -13.15 19.57
CA ASP A 223 7.74 -13.08 20.84
C ASP A 223 9.24 -12.72 20.68
N GLU A 224 9.79 -12.82 19.46
CA GLU A 224 11.17 -12.41 19.14
C GLU A 224 11.29 -10.93 18.74
N ALA A 225 10.17 -10.22 18.56
CA ALA A 225 10.16 -8.89 17.99
C ALA A 225 10.14 -7.74 19.02
N GLY A 226 10.00 -8.03 20.29
CA GLY A 226 9.97 -7.05 21.39
C GLY A 226 8.64 -6.30 21.50
N SER A 227 8.25 -5.49 20.53
CA SER A 227 6.98 -4.75 20.51
C SER A 227 6.34 -4.80 19.14
N VAL A 228 5.07 -5.18 19.08
CA VAL A 228 4.31 -5.31 17.83
C VAL A 228 2.93 -4.69 18.01
N ALA A 229 2.58 -3.76 17.15
CA ALA A 229 1.24 -3.19 17.12
C ALA A 229 0.24 -4.19 16.53
N ALA A 230 -0.93 -4.34 17.18
CA ALA A 230 -2.02 -5.12 16.65
C ALA A 230 -2.82 -4.29 15.62
N PRO A 231 -3.21 -4.85 14.47
CA PRO A 231 -4.16 -4.21 13.57
C PRO A 231 -5.50 -3.95 14.26
N HIS A 232 -6.17 -2.82 13.95
CA HIS A 232 -7.50 -2.53 14.47
C HIS A 232 -8.49 -2.24 13.35
N ALA A 233 -9.74 -2.63 13.59
CA ALA A 233 -10.87 -2.23 12.76
C ALA A 233 -11.90 -1.51 13.64
N LEU A 234 -12.55 -0.50 13.07
CA LEU A 234 -13.65 0.18 13.74
C LEU A 234 -14.91 -0.70 13.66
N ARG A 235 -15.50 -1.03 14.81
CA ARG A 235 -16.76 -1.79 14.94
C ARG A 235 -17.63 -1.12 15.99
N ASP A 236 -18.85 -0.79 15.64
CA ASP A 236 -19.83 -0.15 16.54
C ASP A 236 -19.25 1.06 17.28
N GLY A 237 -18.44 1.86 16.60
CA GLY A 237 -17.79 3.05 17.15
C GLY A 237 -16.58 2.79 18.05
N SER A 238 -16.12 1.55 18.15
CA SER A 238 -14.94 1.18 18.96
C SER A 238 -13.87 0.49 18.13
N TRP A 239 -12.60 0.73 18.47
CA TRP A 239 -11.47 0.05 17.86
C TRP A 239 -11.32 -1.36 18.44
N VAL A 240 -11.40 -2.36 17.56
CA VAL A 240 -11.25 -3.78 17.91
C VAL A 240 -9.91 -4.28 17.38
N ALA A 241 -9.04 -4.70 18.29
CA ALA A 241 -7.73 -5.26 17.93
C ALA A 241 -7.89 -6.65 17.28
N ARG A 242 -7.03 -6.93 16.31
CA ARG A 242 -6.91 -8.22 15.61
C ARG A 242 -5.44 -8.66 15.64
N PRO A 243 -4.93 -9.10 16.80
CA PRO A 243 -3.52 -9.46 16.92
C PRO A 243 -3.17 -10.60 15.96
N ASP A 244 -1.93 -10.59 15.50
CA ASP A 244 -1.37 -11.73 14.77
C ASP A 244 -1.28 -12.95 15.69
N GLY A 245 -1.12 -14.16 15.11
CA GLY A 245 -0.79 -15.36 15.85
C GLY A 245 0.66 -15.32 16.40
N GLU A 246 1.06 -16.38 17.08
CA GLU A 246 2.44 -16.51 17.62
C GLU A 246 3.50 -16.42 16.49
N VAL A 247 3.15 -16.88 15.30
CA VAL A 247 3.99 -16.86 14.10
C VAL A 247 3.30 -16.01 13.05
N VAL A 248 4.00 -15.04 12.51
CA VAL A 248 3.63 -14.34 11.28
C VAL A 248 4.20 -15.16 10.13
N ALA A 249 3.31 -15.73 9.32
CA ALA A 249 3.70 -16.53 8.18
C ALA A 249 4.34 -15.70 7.06
N ASP A 250 5.15 -16.35 6.25
CA ASP A 250 5.55 -15.79 4.97
C ASP A 250 4.34 -15.72 4.03
N MET A 251 4.09 -14.55 3.47
CA MET A 251 2.90 -14.28 2.66
C MET A 251 3.25 -14.09 1.18
N PRO A 252 2.37 -14.52 0.25
CA PRO A 252 2.61 -14.31 -1.18
C PRO A 252 2.93 -12.85 -1.53
N MET A 253 2.27 -11.92 -0.85
CA MET A 253 2.43 -10.48 -1.10
C MET A 253 3.70 -9.85 -0.52
N ALA A 254 4.66 -10.63 -0.01
CA ALA A 254 5.85 -10.12 0.69
C ALA A 254 6.50 -8.94 -0.04
N ALA A 255 6.74 -9.03 -1.35
CA ALA A 255 7.38 -7.99 -2.15
C ALA A 255 6.48 -6.78 -2.45
N ALA A 256 5.16 -6.91 -2.34
CA ALA A 256 4.20 -5.83 -2.55
C ALA A 256 3.87 -5.06 -1.26
N GLY A 257 3.92 -5.73 -0.08
CA GLY A 257 3.42 -5.13 1.15
C GLY A 257 3.78 -5.84 2.45
N GLY A 258 4.68 -6.84 2.45
CA GLY A 258 4.91 -7.71 3.61
C GLY A 258 5.87 -7.19 4.69
N VAL A 259 6.54 -6.06 4.48
CA VAL A 259 7.50 -5.52 5.45
C VAL A 259 6.79 -4.96 6.69
N ARG A 260 7.37 -5.25 7.86
CA ARG A 260 7.04 -4.58 9.12
C ARG A 260 8.27 -3.90 9.68
N CYS A 261 8.13 -2.65 10.08
CA CYS A 261 9.22 -1.85 10.66
C CYS A 261 8.71 -0.99 11.81
N GLY A 262 9.61 -0.66 12.72
CA GLY A 262 9.42 0.42 13.68
C GLY A 262 9.71 1.78 13.06
N LEU A 263 9.30 2.83 13.75
CA LEU A 263 9.53 4.20 13.32
C LEU A 263 11.02 4.51 13.17
N ASP A 264 11.86 4.05 14.11
CA ASP A 264 13.31 4.28 14.07
C ASP A 264 13.95 3.78 12.77
N ASP A 265 13.56 2.58 12.31
CA ASP A 265 14.07 2.01 11.08
C ASP A 265 13.52 2.73 9.83
N MET A 266 12.24 3.13 9.86
CA MET A 266 11.65 3.91 8.77
C MET A 266 12.28 5.31 8.65
N LEU A 267 12.74 5.90 9.75
CA LEU A 267 13.50 7.15 9.70
C LEU A 267 14.88 6.97 9.09
N ARG A 268 15.56 5.83 9.32
CA ARG A 268 16.81 5.48 8.61
C ARG A 268 16.57 5.32 7.10
N TRP A 269 15.43 4.72 6.71
CA TRP A 269 15.01 4.65 5.31
C TRP A 269 14.86 6.04 4.70
N VAL A 270 14.17 6.97 5.38
CA VAL A 270 14.02 8.38 4.96
C VAL A 270 15.37 9.07 4.83
N GLN A 271 16.24 8.95 5.84
CA GLN A 271 17.59 9.52 5.82
C GLN A 271 18.43 9.00 4.63
N ALA A 272 18.33 7.70 4.32
CA ALA A 272 19.06 7.09 3.21
C ALA A 272 18.66 7.68 1.85
N TRP A 273 17.42 8.11 1.68
CA TRP A 273 16.96 8.73 0.45
C TRP A 273 17.22 10.23 0.37
N LEU A 274 17.06 10.97 1.46
CA LEU A 274 17.28 12.42 1.51
C LEU A 274 18.75 12.78 1.51
N SER A 275 19.59 12.03 2.27
CA SER A 275 20.99 12.35 2.48
C SER A 275 21.90 11.23 1.92
N PRO A 276 22.09 11.15 0.59
CA PRO A 276 22.89 10.10 -0.05
C PRO A 276 24.31 9.97 0.49
N ALA A 277 24.90 11.06 0.98
CA ALA A 277 26.24 11.04 1.58
C ALA A 277 26.29 10.24 2.89
N GLN A 278 25.17 10.11 3.62
CA GLN A 278 25.09 9.32 4.86
C GLN A 278 24.91 7.82 4.59
N SER A 279 24.46 7.46 3.38
CA SER A 279 24.30 6.09 2.89
C SER A 279 25.26 5.80 1.74
N GLU A 280 26.49 6.31 1.84
CA GLU A 280 27.51 6.23 0.79
C GLU A 280 27.75 4.77 0.37
N GLY A 281 27.65 4.53 -0.93
CA GLY A 281 27.86 3.19 -1.54
C GLY A 281 26.67 2.24 -1.42
N TRP A 282 25.57 2.60 -0.73
CA TRP A 282 24.40 1.72 -0.67
C TRP A 282 23.67 1.66 -2.02
N LEU A 283 23.39 2.79 -2.66
CA LEU A 283 22.72 2.88 -3.95
C LEU A 283 23.34 3.99 -4.79
N SER A 284 23.66 3.71 -6.06
CA SER A 284 24.24 4.72 -6.95
C SER A 284 23.29 5.89 -7.22
N SER A 285 23.86 7.05 -7.57
CA SER A 285 23.07 8.22 -7.99
C SER A 285 22.20 7.91 -9.22
N THR A 286 22.70 7.11 -10.15
CA THR A 286 21.96 6.66 -11.33
C THR A 286 20.68 5.91 -10.96
N GLN A 287 20.74 5.01 -9.97
CA GLN A 287 19.56 4.25 -9.57
C GLN A 287 18.60 5.08 -8.72
N ARG A 288 19.10 6.03 -7.94
CA ARG A 288 18.25 6.99 -7.21
C ARG A 288 17.45 7.87 -8.19
N GLU A 289 18.13 8.38 -9.20
CA GLU A 289 17.49 9.17 -10.27
C GLU A 289 16.47 8.33 -11.03
N ALA A 290 16.80 7.09 -11.38
CA ALA A 290 15.87 6.16 -12.03
C ALA A 290 14.63 5.92 -11.17
N ALA A 291 14.79 5.72 -9.84
CA ALA A 291 13.66 5.49 -8.93
C ALA A 291 12.71 6.69 -8.86
N TRP A 292 13.22 7.92 -8.99
CA TRP A 292 12.45 9.17 -8.92
C TRP A 292 12.18 9.79 -10.29
N THR A 293 12.42 9.06 -11.37
CA THR A 293 12.00 9.44 -12.71
C THR A 293 10.51 9.17 -12.89
N ALA A 294 9.80 10.10 -13.54
CA ALA A 294 8.37 9.97 -13.87
C ALA A 294 8.18 8.97 -15.03
N HIS A 295 8.12 7.67 -14.69
CA HIS A 295 7.99 6.60 -15.68
C HIS A 295 6.56 6.43 -16.21
N MET A 296 5.56 6.61 -15.33
CA MET A 296 4.16 6.45 -15.69
C MET A 296 3.32 7.62 -15.20
N PRO A 297 2.68 8.40 -16.11
CA PRO A 297 1.76 9.45 -15.70
C PRO A 297 0.57 8.88 -14.92
N MET A 298 0.21 9.52 -13.81
CA MET A 298 -0.95 9.19 -12.99
C MET A 298 -2.08 10.21 -13.17
N PRO A 299 -3.35 9.81 -13.03
CA PRO A 299 -4.45 10.76 -12.97
C PRO A 299 -4.27 11.75 -11.82
N MET A 300 -4.49 13.04 -12.07
CA MET A 300 -4.54 14.07 -11.06
C MET A 300 -5.96 14.26 -10.55
N GLY A 301 -6.21 13.91 -9.29
CA GLY A 301 -7.49 14.14 -8.62
C GLY A 301 -7.73 15.62 -8.30
N GLN A 302 -9.00 16.00 -8.07
CA GLN A 302 -9.36 17.37 -7.72
C GLN A 302 -8.67 17.82 -6.43
N ARG A 303 -8.62 16.94 -5.42
CA ARG A 303 -7.96 17.21 -4.13
C ARG A 303 -6.49 17.57 -4.28
N MET A 304 -5.75 16.93 -5.21
CA MET A 304 -4.36 17.29 -5.47
C MET A 304 -4.21 18.71 -6.00
N ARG A 305 -5.15 19.16 -6.82
CA ARG A 305 -5.19 20.55 -7.32
C ARG A 305 -5.55 21.52 -6.21
N ASP A 306 -6.59 21.23 -5.45
CA ASP A 306 -7.15 22.16 -4.47
C ASP A 306 -6.30 22.29 -3.21
N TRP A 307 -5.76 21.16 -2.72
CA TRP A 307 -4.99 21.15 -1.47
C TRP A 307 -3.51 21.41 -1.70
N ASN A 308 -2.94 20.86 -2.77
CA ASN A 308 -1.50 20.90 -3.02
C ASN A 308 -1.10 21.89 -4.09
N ASN A 309 -2.06 22.45 -4.86
CA ASN A 309 -1.74 23.21 -6.05
C ASN A 309 -0.80 22.43 -6.99
N SER A 310 -1.00 21.10 -7.09
CA SER A 310 -0.13 20.21 -7.85
C SER A 310 -0.26 20.43 -9.34
N HIS A 311 0.85 20.35 -10.06
CA HIS A 311 0.96 20.52 -11.50
C HIS A 311 1.07 19.20 -12.25
N PHE A 312 1.56 18.15 -11.59
CA PHE A 312 1.73 16.83 -12.19
C PHE A 312 1.51 15.71 -11.16
N SER A 313 1.30 14.48 -11.67
CA SER A 313 1.30 13.26 -10.89
C SER A 313 1.85 12.12 -11.73
N ALA A 314 2.83 11.39 -11.22
CA ALA A 314 3.48 10.28 -11.89
C ALA A 314 3.89 9.19 -10.89
N TYR A 315 4.24 8.02 -11.42
CA TYR A 315 4.81 6.92 -10.67
C TYR A 315 6.23 6.63 -11.16
N GLY A 316 7.17 6.54 -10.22
CA GLY A 316 8.53 6.07 -10.41
C GLY A 316 8.67 4.58 -10.01
N TYR A 317 9.87 4.13 -9.64
CA TYR A 317 10.05 2.76 -9.15
C TYR A 317 9.69 2.68 -7.67
N GLY A 318 8.44 2.32 -7.39
CA GLY A 318 7.90 2.21 -6.03
C GLY A 318 7.59 3.54 -5.33
N TRP A 319 7.58 4.67 -6.06
CA TRP A 319 7.33 5.99 -5.53
C TRP A 319 6.29 6.76 -6.35
N ARG A 320 5.44 7.51 -5.66
CA ARG A 320 4.59 8.53 -6.27
C ARG A 320 5.34 9.86 -6.31
N LEU A 321 5.30 10.52 -7.45
CA LEU A 321 5.99 11.77 -7.73
C LEU A 321 4.95 12.84 -8.02
N THR A 322 4.95 13.91 -7.25
CA THR A 322 4.04 15.06 -7.40
C THR A 322 4.76 16.33 -6.98
N ASP A 323 4.02 17.42 -6.91
CA ASP A 323 4.47 18.63 -6.23
C ASP A 323 3.40 19.12 -5.23
N VAL A 324 3.83 19.89 -4.27
CA VAL A 324 2.99 20.61 -3.32
C VAL A 324 3.46 22.06 -3.25
N ASP A 325 2.62 22.99 -3.71
CA ASP A 325 2.94 24.41 -3.89
C ASP A 325 4.26 24.64 -4.66
N GLY A 326 4.52 23.82 -5.69
CA GLY A 326 5.73 23.87 -6.51
C GLY A 326 6.95 23.16 -5.93
N THR A 327 6.90 22.68 -4.68
CA THR A 327 7.97 21.86 -4.06
C THR A 327 7.81 20.40 -4.47
N ALA A 328 8.85 19.77 -4.97
CA ALA A 328 8.83 18.35 -5.34
C ALA A 328 8.49 17.47 -4.13
N LYS A 329 7.53 16.58 -4.30
CA LYS A 329 7.10 15.60 -3.30
C LYS A 329 7.28 14.18 -3.84
N VAL A 330 8.07 13.38 -3.15
CA VAL A 330 8.25 11.94 -3.38
C VAL A 330 7.62 11.20 -2.22
N SER A 331 6.64 10.33 -2.47
CA SER A 331 5.91 9.70 -1.37
C SER A 331 5.39 8.33 -1.75
N HIS A 332 5.05 7.54 -0.73
CA HIS A 332 4.19 6.38 -0.87
C HIS A 332 3.34 6.19 0.39
N THR A 333 2.14 5.65 0.21
CA THR A 333 1.26 5.28 1.31
C THR A 333 1.13 3.77 1.38
N GLY A 334 0.92 3.24 2.58
CA GLY A 334 0.64 1.84 2.81
C GLY A 334 -0.74 1.65 3.43
N THR A 335 -1.46 0.65 2.97
CA THR A 335 -2.76 0.24 3.52
C THR A 335 -2.79 -1.28 3.54
N LEU A 336 -2.96 -1.86 4.71
CA LEU A 336 -3.10 -3.30 4.88
C LEU A 336 -3.88 -3.58 6.16
N SER A 337 -4.95 -4.33 6.04
CA SER A 337 -5.86 -4.77 7.11
C SER A 337 -5.58 -4.20 8.51
N GLY A 338 -6.23 -3.10 8.86
CA GLY A 338 -6.10 -2.48 10.18
C GLY A 338 -4.83 -1.66 10.43
N MET A 339 -4.00 -1.41 9.41
CA MET A 339 -2.82 -0.55 9.52
C MET A 339 -2.64 0.35 8.31
N TYR A 340 -2.29 1.61 8.56
CA TYR A 340 -2.01 2.62 7.55
C TYR A 340 -0.65 3.25 7.78
N SER A 341 0.09 3.50 6.71
CA SER A 341 1.38 4.17 6.78
C SER A 341 1.53 5.22 5.69
N ALA A 342 2.42 6.18 5.88
CA ALA A 342 2.86 7.11 4.86
C ALA A 342 4.36 7.39 5.04
N VAL A 343 5.07 7.49 3.93
CA VAL A 343 6.42 8.05 3.83
C VAL A 343 6.37 9.18 2.83
N THR A 344 6.80 10.36 3.23
CA THR A 344 6.82 11.55 2.39
C THR A 344 8.19 12.21 2.48
N LEU A 345 8.74 12.56 1.34
CA LEU A 345 10.01 13.26 1.17
C LEU A 345 9.76 14.55 0.39
N LEU A 346 10.39 15.62 0.82
CA LEU A 346 10.46 16.93 0.16
C LEU A 346 11.95 17.21 -0.11
N PRO A 347 12.53 16.61 -1.18
CA PRO A 347 13.97 16.58 -1.36
C PRO A 347 14.62 17.96 -1.48
N GLU A 348 13.93 18.94 -2.06
CA GLU A 348 14.42 20.31 -2.22
C GLU A 348 14.55 21.05 -0.89
N LEU A 349 13.87 20.57 0.16
CA LEU A 349 13.87 21.13 1.52
C LEU A 349 14.70 20.30 2.51
N ASP A 350 15.26 19.18 2.06
CA ASP A 350 15.93 18.19 2.92
C ASP A 350 15.04 17.72 4.10
N VAL A 351 13.71 17.59 3.83
CA VAL A 351 12.70 17.19 4.81
C VAL A 351 12.07 15.87 4.40
N GLY A 352 11.85 15.01 5.37
CA GLY A 352 11.02 13.82 5.19
C GLY A 352 10.34 13.40 6.48
N PHE A 353 9.21 12.73 6.36
CA PHE A 353 8.49 12.24 7.53
C PHE A 353 7.81 10.90 7.28
N VAL A 354 7.57 10.20 8.37
CA VAL A 354 6.91 8.89 8.43
C VAL A 354 5.71 8.98 9.35
N ILE A 355 4.60 8.38 8.93
CA ILE A 355 3.37 8.22 9.73
C ILE A 355 3.04 6.72 9.76
N LEU A 356 2.86 6.16 10.96
CA LEU A 356 2.47 4.77 11.18
C LEU A 356 1.23 4.72 12.08
N LEU A 357 0.15 4.12 11.60
CA LEU A 357 -1.12 3.94 12.31
C LEU A 357 -1.47 2.45 12.33
N HIS A 358 -1.99 1.95 13.45
CA HIS A 358 -2.49 0.58 13.52
C HIS A 358 -4.02 0.50 13.66
N SER A 359 -4.70 1.30 12.84
CA SER A 359 -6.17 1.38 12.72
C SER A 359 -6.61 1.63 11.29
N ASN A 360 -7.82 1.23 10.92
CA ASN A 360 -8.43 1.52 9.60
C ASN A 360 -8.85 3.00 9.47
N ALA A 361 -8.01 3.92 9.94
CA ALA A 361 -8.26 5.36 9.95
C ALA A 361 -7.61 6.07 8.75
N GLY A 362 -8.03 5.73 7.53
CA GLY A 362 -7.46 6.28 6.30
C GLY A 362 -7.55 7.80 6.20
N GLN A 363 -8.63 8.40 6.71
CA GLN A 363 -8.76 9.86 6.76
C GLN A 363 -7.74 10.48 7.72
N ALA A 364 -7.48 9.88 8.88
CA ALA A 364 -6.47 10.35 9.83
C ALA A 364 -5.08 10.44 9.18
N ARG A 365 -4.65 9.36 8.46
CA ARG A 365 -3.40 9.39 7.68
C ARG A 365 -3.41 10.53 6.65
N THR A 366 -4.50 10.66 5.90
CA THR A 366 -4.59 11.64 4.80
C THR A 366 -4.47 13.08 5.31
N VAL A 367 -5.22 13.44 6.36
CA VAL A 367 -5.19 14.81 6.89
C VAL A 367 -3.87 15.12 7.58
N LEU A 368 -3.28 14.16 8.31
CA LEU A 368 -1.99 14.36 8.96
C LEU A 368 -0.86 14.50 7.94
N GLU A 369 -0.78 13.59 6.94
CA GLU A 369 0.19 13.69 5.85
C GLU A 369 0.10 15.04 5.14
N GLN A 370 -1.13 15.46 4.84
CA GLN A 370 -1.37 16.73 4.14
C GLN A 370 -0.97 17.94 5.00
N THR A 371 -1.31 17.93 6.29
CA THR A 371 -0.93 18.99 7.23
C THR A 371 0.59 19.14 7.32
N LEU A 372 1.31 18.00 7.49
CA LEU A 372 2.77 18.01 7.58
C LEU A 372 3.42 18.44 6.24
N ALA A 373 2.94 17.91 5.10
CA ALA A 373 3.47 18.30 3.80
C ALA A 373 3.31 19.80 3.56
N LYS A 374 2.14 20.36 3.90
CA LYS A 374 1.86 21.80 3.75
C LYS A 374 2.66 22.65 4.73
N HIS A 375 2.80 22.21 5.98
CA HIS A 375 3.62 22.92 6.99
C HIS A 375 5.06 23.13 6.51
N PHE A 376 5.67 22.09 5.91
CA PHE A 376 7.06 22.21 5.45
C PHE A 376 7.20 22.91 4.09
N SER A 377 6.25 22.74 3.16
CA SER A 377 6.34 23.35 1.82
C SER A 377 5.85 24.80 1.79
N ASN A 378 4.86 25.14 2.60
CA ASN A 378 4.23 26.46 2.62
C ASN A 378 3.69 26.78 4.03
N PRO A 379 4.57 27.05 5.00
CA PRO A 379 4.18 27.28 6.40
C PRO A 379 3.21 28.46 6.58
N ASP A 380 3.26 29.44 5.70
CA ASP A 380 2.36 30.62 5.73
C ASP A 380 0.91 30.26 5.40
N ALA A 381 0.63 29.10 4.81
CA ALA A 381 -0.73 28.64 4.56
C ALA A 381 -1.54 28.39 5.84
N GLY A 382 -0.85 28.10 6.96
CA GLY A 382 -1.46 27.93 8.30
C GLY A 382 -2.53 26.84 8.37
N MET A 383 -2.54 25.86 7.44
CA MET A 383 -3.53 24.79 7.34
C MET A 383 -3.33 23.75 8.44
N THR A 384 -4.41 23.36 9.10
CA THR A 384 -4.42 22.42 10.23
C THR A 384 -5.08 21.08 9.87
N VAL A 385 -4.94 20.09 10.73
CA VAL A 385 -5.68 18.81 10.65
C VAL A 385 -7.19 19.05 10.60
N ALA A 386 -7.68 20.02 11.41
CA ALA A 386 -9.11 20.38 11.44
C ALA A 386 -9.60 20.92 10.09
N ASP A 387 -8.81 21.76 9.41
CA ASP A 387 -9.19 22.32 8.12
C ASP A 387 -9.34 21.24 7.06
N TYR A 388 -8.38 20.32 6.96
CA TYR A 388 -8.44 19.21 6.02
C TYR A 388 -9.53 18.18 6.37
N ALA A 389 -9.76 17.92 7.66
CA ALA A 389 -10.84 17.04 8.10
C ALA A 389 -12.22 17.62 7.74
N ASN A 390 -12.41 18.94 7.92
CA ASN A 390 -13.63 19.63 7.53
C ASN A 390 -13.82 19.59 6.00
N ALA A 391 -12.76 19.79 5.22
CA ALA A 391 -12.82 19.68 3.76
C ALA A 391 -13.25 18.27 3.32
N LEU A 392 -12.72 17.20 3.94
CA LEU A 392 -13.15 15.83 3.68
C LEU A 392 -14.63 15.59 4.02
N ALA A 393 -15.11 16.18 5.12
CA ALA A 393 -16.51 16.08 5.51
C ALA A 393 -17.45 16.74 4.48
N VAL A 394 -17.10 17.93 4.02
CA VAL A 394 -17.84 18.66 2.97
C VAL A 394 -17.83 17.89 1.65
N GLU A 395 -16.68 17.37 1.22
CA GLU A 395 -16.59 16.53 0.01
C GLU A 395 -17.50 15.29 0.14
N ARG A 396 -17.50 14.63 1.30
CA ARG A 396 -18.33 13.44 1.56
C ARG A 396 -19.81 13.77 1.51
N GLU A 397 -20.23 14.87 2.15
CA GLU A 397 -21.63 15.31 2.15
C GLU A 397 -22.11 15.62 0.72
N ALA A 398 -21.32 16.37 -0.04
CA ALA A 398 -21.63 16.68 -1.44
C ALA A 398 -21.73 15.42 -2.31
N ALA A 399 -20.86 14.43 -2.11
CA ALA A 399 -20.90 13.16 -2.83
C ALA A 399 -22.14 12.32 -2.47
N LEU A 400 -22.56 12.32 -1.20
CA LEU A 400 -23.79 11.66 -0.74
C LEU A 400 -25.04 12.34 -1.33
N GLU A 401 -25.11 13.68 -1.34
CA GLU A 401 -26.21 14.43 -1.94
C GLU A 401 -26.31 14.20 -3.46
N ALA A 402 -25.17 14.13 -4.14
CA ALA A 402 -25.11 13.81 -5.57
C ALA A 402 -25.41 12.34 -5.90
N GLY A 403 -25.50 11.45 -4.89
CA GLY A 403 -25.70 10.02 -5.05
C GLY A 403 -24.48 9.30 -5.68
N THR A 404 -23.30 9.92 -5.62
CA THR A 404 -22.03 9.36 -6.12
C THR A 404 -21.22 8.66 -5.02
N ALA A 405 -21.72 8.69 -3.78
CA ALA A 405 -21.15 8.02 -2.62
C ALA A 405 -22.23 7.31 -1.80
N GLY A 406 -21.79 6.39 -0.94
CA GLY A 406 -22.64 5.57 -0.06
C GLY A 406 -23.19 4.32 -0.73
N LEU A 407 -23.74 3.45 0.09
CA LEU A 407 -24.31 2.19 -0.39
C LEU A 407 -25.49 2.43 -1.35
N PRO A 408 -25.55 1.76 -2.51
CA PRO A 408 -26.70 1.75 -3.41
C PRO A 408 -28.00 1.32 -2.71
N ALA A 409 -29.15 1.68 -3.28
CA ALA A 409 -30.46 1.38 -2.67
C ALA A 409 -30.71 -0.14 -2.53
N ASP A 410 -30.26 -0.94 -3.51
CA ASP A 410 -30.36 -2.40 -3.48
C ASP A 410 -29.46 -3.02 -2.41
N ALA A 411 -28.28 -2.45 -2.15
CA ALA A 411 -27.36 -2.89 -1.09
C ALA A 411 -27.90 -2.60 0.33
N ARG A 412 -28.78 -1.59 0.46
CA ARG A 412 -29.48 -1.24 1.73
C ARG A 412 -30.76 -2.01 1.98
N ALA A 413 -31.24 -2.78 0.99
CA ALA A 413 -32.47 -3.55 1.12
C ALA A 413 -32.34 -4.63 2.21
N PRO A 414 -33.43 -4.98 2.91
CA PRO A 414 -33.43 -6.07 3.87
C PRO A 414 -32.94 -7.38 3.22
N ARG A 415 -32.04 -8.07 3.90
CA ARG A 415 -31.47 -9.36 3.49
C ARG A 415 -32.32 -10.49 4.05
N ALA A 416 -32.67 -11.47 3.22
CA ALA A 416 -33.33 -12.72 3.61
C ALA A 416 -32.45 -13.89 3.20
N ALA A 417 -32.31 -14.92 4.04
CA ALA A 417 -31.55 -16.11 3.70
C ALA A 417 -32.08 -16.75 2.39
N ALA A 418 -31.17 -17.03 1.46
CA ALA A 418 -31.51 -17.77 0.26
C ALA A 418 -31.79 -19.23 0.60
N THR A 419 -32.89 -19.81 0.06
CA THR A 419 -33.22 -21.21 0.31
C THR A 419 -32.60 -22.12 -0.75
N ALA A 420 -32.27 -23.36 -0.36
CA ALA A 420 -31.76 -24.36 -1.27
C ALA A 420 -32.75 -24.63 -2.44
N GLU A 421 -34.08 -24.61 -2.17
CA GLU A 421 -35.11 -24.78 -3.18
C GLU A 421 -35.06 -23.66 -4.23
N ALA A 422 -34.95 -22.40 -3.80
CA ALA A 422 -34.88 -21.26 -4.72
C ALA A 422 -33.58 -21.25 -5.54
N MET A 423 -32.51 -21.85 -5.03
CA MET A 423 -31.20 -21.91 -5.67
C MET A 423 -30.86 -23.27 -6.29
N ASP A 424 -31.77 -24.25 -6.32
CA ASP A 424 -31.51 -25.62 -6.77
C ASP A 424 -30.79 -25.70 -8.14
N ALA A 425 -31.15 -24.85 -9.08
CA ALA A 425 -30.53 -24.78 -10.40
C ALA A 425 -29.06 -24.30 -10.38
N TRP A 426 -28.63 -23.68 -9.29
CA TRP A 426 -27.34 -23.03 -9.15
C TRP A 426 -26.43 -23.66 -8.07
N LEU A 427 -26.96 -24.62 -7.29
CA LEU A 427 -26.13 -25.31 -6.29
C LEU A 427 -25.06 -26.15 -6.98
N GLY A 428 -23.83 -26.14 -6.43
CA GLY A 428 -22.72 -26.94 -6.94
C GLY A 428 -21.34 -26.35 -6.66
N HIS A 429 -20.35 -27.04 -7.22
CA HIS A 429 -18.97 -26.59 -7.24
C HIS A 429 -18.72 -25.82 -8.53
N TYR A 430 -17.92 -24.74 -8.39
CA TYR A 430 -17.58 -23.84 -9.49
C TYR A 430 -16.08 -23.61 -9.48
N ARG A 431 -15.50 -23.34 -10.65
CA ARG A 431 -14.06 -23.07 -10.79
C ARG A 431 -13.82 -21.86 -11.67
N ASP A 432 -12.96 -20.98 -11.18
CA ASP A 432 -12.33 -19.90 -11.92
C ASP A 432 -10.86 -20.27 -12.21
N PRO A 433 -10.29 -19.90 -13.37
CA PRO A 433 -8.96 -20.36 -13.75
C PRO A 433 -7.81 -19.79 -12.90
N TRP A 434 -7.97 -18.60 -12.29
CA TRP A 434 -6.93 -18.01 -11.46
C TRP A 434 -7.25 -18.06 -9.96
N PHE A 435 -8.53 -17.92 -9.58
CA PHE A 435 -8.93 -17.95 -8.17
C PHE A 435 -9.11 -19.37 -7.63
N GLY A 436 -9.47 -20.32 -8.49
CA GLY A 436 -9.68 -21.72 -8.11
C GLY A 436 -11.13 -22.06 -7.82
N GLU A 437 -11.37 -22.94 -6.84
CA GLU A 437 -12.68 -23.56 -6.60
C GLU A 437 -13.48 -22.84 -5.51
N VAL A 438 -14.80 -22.74 -5.74
CA VAL A 438 -15.77 -22.32 -4.74
C VAL A 438 -16.93 -23.33 -4.71
N ALA A 439 -17.52 -23.53 -3.55
CA ALA A 439 -18.74 -24.31 -3.35
C ALA A 439 -19.91 -23.38 -3.02
N ILE A 440 -21.07 -23.62 -3.64
CA ILE A 440 -22.34 -22.96 -3.32
C ILE A 440 -23.32 -24.08 -3.04
N CYS A 441 -23.47 -24.43 -1.76
CA CYS A 441 -24.19 -25.61 -1.35
C CYS A 441 -25.19 -25.33 -0.23
N ALA A 442 -26.17 -26.19 -0.09
CA ALA A 442 -27.11 -26.13 1.04
C ALA A 442 -26.38 -26.40 2.35
N ALA A 443 -26.61 -25.56 3.35
CA ALA A 443 -26.07 -25.69 4.70
C ALA A 443 -26.99 -25.01 5.71
N ASP A 444 -27.15 -25.58 6.91
CA ASP A 444 -27.84 -25.01 8.08
C ASP A 444 -29.14 -24.23 7.79
N GLY A 445 -30.00 -24.80 6.91
CA GLY A 445 -31.30 -24.22 6.56
C GLY A 445 -31.28 -23.13 5.49
N GLY A 446 -30.13 -22.89 4.86
CA GLY A 446 -29.94 -21.91 3.78
C GLY A 446 -28.97 -22.39 2.71
N VAL A 447 -28.29 -21.46 2.08
CA VAL A 447 -27.21 -21.71 1.10
C VAL A 447 -25.96 -20.98 1.56
N ARG A 448 -24.82 -21.62 1.37
CA ARG A 448 -23.52 -21.08 1.77
C ARG A 448 -22.57 -21.04 0.57
N PHE A 449 -21.79 -19.95 0.50
CA PHE A 449 -20.66 -19.79 -0.39
C PHE A 449 -19.37 -20.07 0.39
N GLU A 450 -18.47 -20.87 -0.19
CA GLU A 450 -17.19 -21.21 0.42
C GLU A 450 -16.09 -21.22 -0.64
N ALA A 451 -15.01 -20.42 -0.43
CA ALA A 451 -13.84 -20.40 -1.30
C ALA A 451 -12.74 -21.34 -0.76
N ALA A 452 -12.31 -22.32 -1.57
CA ALA A 452 -11.39 -23.35 -1.12
C ALA A 452 -10.02 -22.82 -0.68
N LYS A 453 -9.45 -21.86 -1.41
CA LYS A 453 -8.14 -21.25 -1.09
C LYS A 453 -8.22 -19.99 -0.23
N SER A 454 -9.39 -19.39 -0.07
CA SER A 454 -9.60 -18.19 0.72
C SER A 454 -10.71 -18.40 1.75
N PRO A 455 -10.43 -19.10 2.88
CA PRO A 455 -11.47 -19.51 3.83
C PRO A 455 -12.21 -18.32 4.48
N ARG A 456 -11.64 -17.11 4.43
CA ARG A 456 -12.32 -15.89 4.89
C ARG A 456 -13.36 -15.37 3.89
N LEU A 457 -13.29 -15.77 2.63
CA LEU A 457 -14.34 -15.54 1.65
C LEU A 457 -15.36 -16.69 1.72
N SER A 458 -16.04 -16.79 2.86
CA SER A 458 -17.08 -17.77 3.13
C SER A 458 -18.20 -17.11 3.92
N GLY A 459 -19.45 -17.44 3.57
CA GLY A 459 -20.60 -16.84 4.24
C GLY A 459 -21.95 -17.32 3.70
N PRO A 460 -23.04 -17.00 4.39
CA PRO A 460 -24.38 -17.29 3.94
C PRO A 460 -24.74 -16.49 2.67
N VAL A 461 -25.50 -17.13 1.79
CA VAL A 461 -26.07 -16.44 0.64
C VAL A 461 -27.43 -15.86 1.01
N HIS A 462 -27.64 -14.59 0.69
CA HIS A 462 -28.87 -13.85 0.94
C HIS A 462 -29.50 -13.36 -0.36
N ALA A 463 -30.81 -13.15 -0.32
CA ALA A 463 -31.56 -12.42 -1.31
C ALA A 463 -31.85 -11.00 -0.79
N ALA A 464 -31.57 -9.97 -1.60
CA ALA A 464 -31.87 -8.57 -1.34
C ALA A 464 -32.25 -7.86 -2.64
N ALA A 465 -33.34 -7.11 -2.66
CA ALA A 465 -33.82 -6.37 -3.84
C ALA A 465 -33.93 -7.22 -5.13
N GLY A 466 -34.25 -8.51 -5.02
CA GLY A 466 -34.35 -9.43 -6.16
C GLY A 466 -33.00 -9.92 -6.71
N ARG A 467 -31.89 -9.64 -6.04
CA ARG A 467 -30.53 -10.12 -6.34
C ARG A 467 -30.06 -11.08 -5.26
N LEU A 468 -29.02 -11.84 -5.55
CA LEU A 468 -28.33 -12.69 -4.58
C LEU A 468 -27.00 -12.04 -4.18
N LEU A 469 -26.61 -12.18 -2.93
CA LEU A 469 -25.31 -11.75 -2.43
C LEU A 469 -24.76 -12.76 -1.43
N VAL A 470 -23.46 -12.81 -1.28
CA VAL A 470 -22.79 -13.46 -0.15
C VAL A 470 -22.45 -12.41 0.90
N ASP A 471 -22.82 -12.70 2.15
CA ASP A 471 -22.49 -11.94 3.35
C ASP A 471 -21.34 -12.67 4.03
N PHE A 472 -20.13 -12.11 3.96
CA PHE A 472 -18.97 -12.81 4.48
C PHE A 472 -18.91 -12.78 6.00
N ASP A 473 -18.82 -13.95 6.63
CA ASP A 473 -18.92 -14.16 8.10
C ASP A 473 -17.81 -13.51 8.90
N THR A 474 -16.67 -13.20 8.27
CA THR A 474 -15.44 -12.94 9.00
C THR A 474 -15.02 -11.49 8.95
N LEU A 475 -14.52 -11.03 10.10
CA LEU A 475 -13.75 -9.80 10.17
C LEU A 475 -12.51 -9.92 9.27
N GLY A 476 -12.39 -9.05 8.26
CA GLY A 476 -11.27 -9.02 7.30
C GLY A 476 -11.67 -9.30 5.87
N ALA A 477 -12.90 -9.78 5.61
CA ALA A 477 -13.58 -9.65 4.34
C ALA A 477 -14.53 -8.44 4.47
N ASP A 478 -14.01 -7.25 4.23
CA ASP A 478 -14.73 -5.99 4.49
C ASP A 478 -15.68 -5.60 3.33
N ALA A 479 -15.81 -6.42 2.30
CA ALA A 479 -16.69 -6.20 1.15
C ALA A 479 -17.48 -7.45 0.79
N ASP A 480 -18.81 -7.39 0.98
CA ASP A 480 -19.75 -8.40 0.46
C ASP A 480 -19.79 -8.38 -1.07
N ALA A 481 -20.21 -9.49 -1.67
CA ALA A 481 -20.29 -9.60 -3.11
C ALA A 481 -21.69 -10.01 -3.62
N TRP A 482 -22.15 -9.32 -4.65
CA TRP A 482 -23.29 -9.76 -5.46
C TRP A 482 -22.91 -11.02 -6.24
N LEU A 483 -23.85 -11.95 -6.35
CA LEU A 483 -23.75 -13.19 -7.11
C LEU A 483 -24.70 -13.11 -8.31
N GLU A 484 -24.20 -13.26 -9.53
CA GLU A 484 -24.99 -13.28 -10.75
C GLU A 484 -24.80 -14.60 -11.48
N PHE A 485 -25.88 -15.39 -11.55
CA PHE A 485 -25.89 -16.69 -12.20
C PHE A 485 -26.48 -16.59 -13.59
N THR A 486 -25.81 -17.22 -14.57
CA THR A 486 -26.27 -17.31 -15.97
C THR A 486 -26.09 -18.75 -16.50
N ARG A 487 -26.70 -19.06 -17.63
CA ARG A 487 -26.42 -20.29 -18.36
C ARG A 487 -25.54 -19.96 -19.57
N GLY A 488 -24.39 -20.61 -19.63
CA GLY A 488 -23.49 -20.53 -20.77
C GLY A 488 -23.94 -21.45 -21.95
N ASP A 489 -23.17 -21.40 -23.01
CA ASP A 489 -23.35 -22.28 -24.17
C ASP A 489 -23.22 -23.74 -23.71
N GLY A 490 -24.20 -24.58 -24.12
CA GLY A 490 -24.29 -25.99 -23.66
C GLY A 490 -24.96 -26.18 -22.29
N GLY A 491 -25.55 -25.12 -21.68
CA GLY A 491 -26.39 -25.21 -20.48
C GLY A 491 -25.64 -25.26 -19.15
N SER A 492 -24.30 -25.15 -19.14
CA SER A 492 -23.49 -25.05 -17.92
C SER A 492 -23.82 -23.78 -17.15
N ALA A 493 -23.95 -23.87 -15.82
CA ALA A 493 -24.12 -22.68 -14.98
C ALA A 493 -22.79 -21.90 -14.90
N ARG A 494 -22.90 -20.58 -14.97
CA ARG A 494 -21.81 -19.61 -14.76
C ARG A 494 -22.17 -18.71 -13.62
N LEU A 495 -21.15 -18.25 -12.91
CA LEU A 495 -21.26 -17.26 -11.83
C LEU A 495 -20.27 -16.14 -12.09
N THR A 496 -20.74 -14.90 -12.03
CA THR A 496 -19.94 -13.69 -11.91
C THR A 496 -20.25 -13.01 -10.60
N MET A 497 -19.31 -12.18 -10.12
CA MET A 497 -19.44 -11.49 -8.85
C MET A 497 -19.14 -10.00 -9.03
N ALA A 498 -19.67 -9.15 -8.12
CA ALA A 498 -19.38 -7.73 -8.08
C ALA A 498 -19.49 -7.23 -6.63
N LYS A 499 -18.77 -6.16 -6.29
CA LYS A 499 -18.85 -5.54 -4.97
C LYS A 499 -20.27 -5.07 -4.65
N VAL A 500 -20.74 -5.32 -3.42
CA VAL A 500 -21.99 -4.76 -2.90
C VAL A 500 -21.83 -3.28 -2.59
N ASP A 501 -20.70 -2.92 -1.99
CA ASP A 501 -20.29 -1.53 -1.78
C ASP A 501 -19.30 -1.12 -2.89
N PRO A 502 -19.69 -0.24 -3.81
CA PRO A 502 -18.80 0.21 -4.88
C PRO A 502 -17.61 1.06 -4.37
N GLU A 503 -17.68 1.55 -3.12
CA GLU A 503 -16.59 2.28 -2.46
C GLU A 503 -15.62 1.35 -1.70
N ALA A 504 -15.90 0.02 -1.65
CA ALA A 504 -14.97 -0.94 -1.09
C ALA A 504 -13.61 -0.90 -1.81
N ASP A 505 -12.57 -1.30 -1.09
CA ASP A 505 -11.21 -1.29 -1.62
C ASP A 505 -11.12 -1.99 -2.99
N PHE A 506 -10.33 -1.43 -3.89
CA PHE A 506 -10.16 -1.95 -5.25
C PHE A 506 -9.57 -3.37 -5.26
N SER A 507 -8.89 -3.79 -4.20
CA SER A 507 -8.35 -5.15 -4.05
C SER A 507 -9.42 -6.24 -3.91
N TYR A 508 -10.69 -5.87 -3.72
CA TYR A 508 -11.82 -6.81 -3.87
C TYR A 508 -12.24 -6.86 -5.34
N ASP A 509 -11.40 -7.42 -6.20
CA ASP A 509 -11.56 -7.51 -7.65
C ASP A 509 -12.52 -8.63 -8.10
N TYR A 510 -13.70 -8.70 -7.46
CA TYR A 510 -14.74 -9.69 -7.76
C TYR A 510 -15.19 -9.67 -9.23
N GLU A 511 -15.11 -8.53 -9.88
CA GLU A 511 -15.51 -8.31 -11.27
C GLU A 511 -14.61 -9.06 -12.26
N ASP A 512 -13.41 -9.47 -11.86
CA ASP A 512 -12.48 -10.26 -12.67
C ASP A 512 -12.75 -11.78 -12.60
N LEU A 513 -13.67 -12.21 -11.70
CA LEU A 513 -14.03 -13.61 -11.51
C LEU A 513 -15.05 -14.09 -12.56
N GLY A 514 -14.79 -15.26 -13.12
CA GLY A 514 -15.67 -15.90 -14.13
C GLY A 514 -15.78 -17.41 -13.91
N PHE A 515 -16.57 -17.83 -12.93
CA PHE A 515 -16.71 -19.22 -12.55
C PHE A 515 -17.57 -20.03 -13.52
N ILE A 516 -17.17 -21.28 -13.76
CA ILE A 516 -17.95 -22.29 -14.49
C ILE A 516 -18.23 -23.46 -13.54
N ARG A 517 -19.48 -23.93 -13.50
CA ARG A 517 -19.88 -25.08 -12.68
C ARG A 517 -19.13 -26.33 -13.11
N THR A 518 -18.54 -27.02 -12.16
CA THR A 518 -17.75 -28.25 -12.38
C THR A 518 -18.38 -29.49 -11.77
N GLY A 519 -19.30 -29.35 -10.81
CA GLY A 519 -19.91 -30.49 -10.12
C GLY A 519 -21.15 -30.14 -9.31
N ASN A 520 -21.77 -31.15 -8.73
CA ASN A 520 -22.88 -31.00 -7.80
C ASN A 520 -22.36 -30.93 -6.36
N CYS A 521 -23.17 -30.40 -5.45
CA CYS A 521 -22.97 -30.54 -4.03
C CYS A 521 -23.05 -32.03 -3.60
N PRO A 522 -22.33 -32.39 -2.52
CA PRO A 522 -22.36 -33.74 -1.95
C PRO A 522 -23.74 -34.15 -1.43
#